data_45f6f13620ea824eed1b991d8a09b58e
#
_entry.id   45f6f13620ea824eed1b991d8a09b58e
#
_cell.length_a   1.000
_cell.length_b   1.000
_cell.length_c   1.000
_cell.angle_alpha   90.00
_cell.angle_beta   90.00
_cell.angle_gamma   90.00
#
_symmetry.space_group_name_H-M   'P 1'
#
loop_
_entity.id
_entity.type
_entity.pdbx_description
1 polymer ?
#
loop_
_entity_poly.entity_id
_entity_poly.type
_entity_poly.pdbx_seq_one_letter_code
_entity_poly.pdbx_strand_id
1 'polypeptide(L)'
;NETIMNAIAYIEDHYTIDDDSVIVTHDSVRPFVTHRIIEENIKYAQEYGACDTVVPATDTIVKSMDNEIISEIPDRSKMYQGQTPQSFKIKKLKSLYEGLSEEEKTILTDAAKIFVIKGEKVHLVEGEVSNTKITYPYDLRVAETLISEK
;
A
#
# COMPACT_ATOMS: atom_id res chain seq x y z
N ASN A 1 -3.09 -10.74 1.22
CA ASN A 1 -2.21 -11.01 0.06
C ASN A 1 -2.74 -12.16 -0.82
N GLU A 2 -3.35 -13.19 -0.25
CA GLU A 2 -3.97 -14.30 -1.00
C GLU A 2 -5.01 -13.80 -2.02
N THR A 3 -5.84 -12.85 -1.63
CA THR A 3 -6.82 -12.21 -2.53
C THR A 3 -6.17 -11.59 -3.76
N ILE A 4 -5.01 -10.94 -3.59
CA ILE A 4 -4.26 -10.33 -4.70
C ILE A 4 -3.71 -11.42 -5.62
N MET A 5 -3.19 -12.52 -5.07
CA MET A 5 -2.69 -13.64 -5.87
C MET A 5 -3.80 -14.34 -6.66
N ASN A 6 -4.98 -14.50 -6.06
CA ASN A 6 -6.15 -15.05 -6.75
C ASN A 6 -6.61 -14.12 -7.89
N ALA A 7 -6.58 -12.81 -7.68
CA ALA A 7 -6.88 -11.84 -8.74
C ALA A 7 -5.84 -11.91 -9.87
N ILE A 8 -4.55 -12.04 -9.55
CA ILE A 8 -3.49 -12.19 -10.56
C ILE A 8 -3.70 -13.48 -11.37
N ALA A 9 -4.00 -14.61 -10.72
CA ALA A 9 -4.26 -15.87 -11.41
C ALA A 9 -5.45 -15.73 -12.39
N TYR A 10 -6.53 -15.09 -11.97
CA TYR A 10 -7.68 -14.82 -12.84
C TYR A 10 -7.31 -13.94 -14.04
N ILE A 11 -6.50 -12.89 -13.80
CA ILE A 11 -6.05 -11.98 -14.87
C ILE A 11 -5.19 -12.75 -15.88
N GLU A 12 -4.27 -13.59 -15.42
CA GLU A 12 -3.41 -14.42 -16.29
C GLU A 12 -4.21 -15.39 -17.18
N ASP A 13 -5.30 -15.93 -16.66
CA ASP A 13 -6.16 -16.86 -17.41
C ASP A 13 -7.01 -16.16 -18.49
N HIS A 14 -7.26 -14.87 -18.35
CA HIS A 14 -8.21 -14.13 -19.21
C HIS A 14 -7.58 -13.04 -20.05
N TYR A 15 -6.36 -12.61 -19.73
CA TYR A 15 -5.67 -11.49 -20.38
C TYR A 15 -4.20 -11.81 -20.62
N THR A 16 -3.64 -11.20 -21.66
CA THR A 16 -2.20 -11.27 -21.92
C THR A 16 -1.48 -10.31 -20.97
N ILE A 17 -0.52 -10.84 -20.18
CA ILE A 17 0.34 -10.08 -19.28
C ILE A 17 1.74 -9.99 -19.87
N ASP A 18 2.21 -8.79 -20.10
CA ASP A 18 3.59 -8.48 -20.48
C ASP A 18 4.45 -8.04 -19.29
N ASP A 19 5.68 -7.61 -19.55
CA ASP A 19 6.62 -7.21 -18.51
C ASP A 19 6.31 -5.81 -17.93
N ASP A 20 5.48 -5.03 -18.62
CA ASP A 20 5.06 -3.69 -18.20
C ASP A 20 3.66 -3.65 -17.60
N SER A 21 2.97 -4.81 -17.58
CA SER A 21 1.65 -4.94 -16.97
C SER A 21 1.69 -4.69 -15.47
N VAL A 22 0.86 -3.76 -15.00
CA VAL A 22 0.79 -3.29 -13.61
C VAL A 22 -0.54 -3.69 -12.98
N ILE A 23 -0.49 -4.12 -11.73
CA ILE A 23 -1.67 -4.23 -10.86
C ILE A 23 -1.68 -3.07 -9.88
N VAL A 24 -2.84 -2.43 -9.76
CA VAL A 24 -3.12 -1.38 -8.79
C VAL A 24 -4.06 -1.96 -7.74
N THR A 25 -3.60 -2.03 -6.49
CA THR A 25 -4.40 -2.54 -5.37
C THR A 25 -4.85 -1.39 -4.50
N HIS A 26 -6.15 -1.35 -4.17
CA HIS A 26 -6.72 -0.25 -3.41
C HIS A 26 -7.74 -0.71 -2.37
N ASP A 27 -7.68 -0.10 -1.18
CA ASP A 27 -8.68 -0.31 -0.13
C ASP A 27 -10.04 0.24 -0.57
N SER A 28 -11.08 -0.60 -0.63
CA SER A 28 -12.45 -0.18 -0.97
C SER A 28 -13.02 0.86 0.00
N VAL A 29 -12.43 0.97 1.19
CA VAL A 29 -12.82 1.92 2.24
C VAL A 29 -12.02 3.24 2.20
N ARG A 30 -11.33 3.55 1.09
CA ARG A 30 -10.68 4.84 0.81
C ARG A 30 -11.30 5.51 -0.41
N PRO A 31 -12.53 6.08 -0.28
CA PRO A 31 -13.28 6.57 -1.43
C PRO A 31 -12.76 7.90 -2.01
N PHE A 32 -11.77 8.53 -1.37
CA PHE A 32 -11.26 9.86 -1.77
C PHE A 32 -9.91 9.80 -2.51
N VAL A 33 -9.57 8.64 -3.07
CA VAL A 33 -8.40 8.54 -3.95
C VAL A 33 -8.56 9.46 -5.16
N THR A 34 -7.50 10.20 -5.52
CA THR A 34 -7.52 11.13 -6.64
C THR A 34 -6.91 10.53 -7.91
N HIS A 35 -7.28 11.09 -9.07
CA HIS A 35 -6.69 10.71 -10.36
C HIS A 35 -5.16 10.82 -10.34
N ARG A 36 -4.61 11.89 -9.74
CA ARG A 36 -3.17 12.08 -9.62
C ARG A 36 -2.50 10.89 -8.93
N ILE A 37 -3.04 10.47 -7.78
CA ILE A 37 -2.47 9.33 -7.02
C ILE A 37 -2.48 8.05 -7.87
N ILE A 38 -3.57 7.79 -8.61
CA ILE A 38 -3.68 6.58 -9.46
C ILE A 38 -2.68 6.65 -10.61
N GLU A 39 -2.58 7.76 -11.32
CA GLU A 39 -1.66 7.95 -12.44
C GLU A 39 -0.20 7.83 -12.01
N GLU A 40 0.19 8.44 -10.89
CA GLU A 40 1.54 8.34 -10.34
C GLU A 40 1.87 6.91 -9.90
N ASN A 41 0.91 6.20 -9.30
CA ASN A 41 1.06 4.79 -8.96
C ASN A 41 1.34 3.92 -10.18
N ILE A 42 0.58 4.08 -11.26
CA ILE A 42 0.80 3.34 -12.52
C ILE A 42 2.19 3.65 -13.07
N LYS A 43 2.52 4.94 -13.21
CA LYS A 43 3.82 5.40 -13.72
C LYS A 43 4.99 4.84 -12.92
N TYR A 44 4.94 4.95 -11.58
CA TYR A 44 6.03 4.51 -10.72
C TYR A 44 6.16 2.99 -10.70
N ALA A 45 5.05 2.26 -10.73
CA ALA A 45 5.10 0.81 -10.83
C ALA A 45 5.70 0.35 -12.18
N GLN A 46 5.38 1.03 -13.29
CA GLN A 46 6.00 0.75 -14.60
C GLN A 46 7.50 1.06 -14.59
N GLU A 47 7.91 2.18 -14.02
CA GLU A 47 9.30 2.63 -14.02
C GLU A 47 10.17 1.83 -13.03
N TYR A 48 9.68 1.61 -11.80
CA TYR A 48 10.48 1.06 -10.70
C TYR A 48 10.09 -0.36 -10.29
N GLY A 49 8.95 -0.86 -10.74
CA GLY A 49 8.46 -2.20 -10.45
C GLY A 49 7.54 -2.31 -9.24
N ALA A 50 7.61 -1.37 -8.30
CA ALA A 50 6.75 -1.31 -7.12
C ALA A 50 6.67 0.11 -6.55
N CYS A 51 5.49 0.51 -6.10
CA CYS A 51 5.31 1.74 -5.33
C CYS A 51 4.19 1.61 -4.29
N ASP A 52 4.25 2.49 -3.29
CA ASP A 52 3.29 2.60 -2.20
C ASP A 52 2.91 4.06 -1.96
N THR A 53 1.63 4.32 -1.81
CA THR A 53 1.13 5.66 -1.51
C THR A 53 1.27 5.94 -0.02
N VAL A 54 1.95 7.04 0.34
CA VAL A 54 2.25 7.36 1.72
C VAL A 54 2.05 8.85 2.01
N VAL A 55 1.80 9.18 3.28
CA VAL A 55 1.87 10.54 3.79
C VAL A 55 2.86 10.62 4.94
N PRO A 56 3.61 11.72 5.13
CA PRO A 56 4.49 11.88 6.28
C PRO A 56 3.70 11.75 7.60
N ALA A 57 4.29 11.11 8.59
CA ALA A 57 3.71 11.06 9.93
C ALA A 57 3.68 12.47 10.55
N THR A 58 2.51 12.90 11.02
CA THR A 58 2.33 14.19 11.68
C THR A 58 2.52 14.14 13.18
N ASP A 59 2.13 13.03 13.80
CA ASP A 59 2.28 12.77 15.22
C ASP A 59 3.60 12.08 15.55
N THR A 60 4.03 12.17 16.79
CA THR A 60 5.18 11.42 17.29
C THR A 60 4.85 9.92 17.28
N ILE A 61 5.69 9.15 16.61
CA ILE A 61 5.57 7.69 16.59
C ILE A 61 6.33 7.14 17.81
N VAL A 62 5.68 6.27 18.57
CA VAL A 62 6.29 5.55 19.67
C VAL A 62 6.20 4.05 19.41
N LYS A 63 7.25 3.32 19.79
CA LYS A 63 7.29 1.86 19.74
C LYS A 63 7.26 1.30 21.14
N SER A 64 6.45 0.27 21.36
CA SER A 64 6.42 -0.51 22.59
C SER A 64 6.53 -1.99 22.25
N MET A 65 7.24 -2.74 23.06
CA MET A 65 7.42 -4.19 22.89
C MET A 65 6.44 -5.00 23.76
N ASP A 66 5.88 -4.37 24.78
CA ASP A 66 5.01 -4.98 25.79
C ASP A 66 3.62 -4.31 25.87
N ASN A 67 3.37 -3.29 25.05
CA ASN A 67 2.17 -2.44 25.03
C ASN A 67 1.99 -1.56 26.30
N GLU A 68 3.01 -1.45 27.15
CA GLU A 68 2.98 -0.67 28.39
C GLU A 68 4.04 0.42 28.41
N ILE A 69 5.26 0.10 27.99
CA ILE A 69 6.41 1.00 28.09
C ILE A 69 6.94 1.37 26.69
N ILE A 70 7.25 2.65 26.52
CA ILE A 70 7.90 3.12 25.28
C ILE A 70 9.34 2.58 25.24
N SER A 71 9.66 1.80 24.22
CA SER A 71 11.00 1.25 23.97
C SER A 71 11.81 2.10 23.00
N GLU A 72 11.15 2.86 22.12
CA GLU A 72 11.82 3.68 21.10
C GLU A 72 10.91 4.83 20.64
N ILE A 73 11.50 5.97 20.32
CA ILE A 73 10.84 7.07 19.62
C ILE A 73 11.65 7.33 18.35
N PRO A 74 11.20 6.80 17.19
CA PRO A 74 11.90 6.97 15.92
C PRO A 74 11.93 8.43 15.48
N ASP A 75 12.90 8.76 14.63
CA ASP A 75 12.95 10.07 13.96
C ASP A 75 11.73 10.23 13.03
N ARG A 76 10.78 11.08 13.44
CA ARG A 76 9.54 11.32 12.73
C ARG A 76 9.74 11.76 11.28
N SER A 77 10.82 12.47 10.98
CA SER A 77 11.11 12.94 9.61
C SER A 77 11.33 11.78 8.61
N LYS A 78 11.54 10.57 9.11
CA LYS A 78 11.72 9.34 8.33
C LYS A 78 10.53 8.39 8.42
N MET A 79 9.45 8.80 9.08
CA MET A 79 8.26 7.98 9.29
C MET A 79 7.13 8.42 8.37
N TYR A 80 6.53 7.45 7.73
CA TYR A 80 5.40 7.63 6.83
C TYR A 80 4.25 6.71 7.22
N GLN A 81 3.04 7.16 6.98
CA GLN A 81 1.83 6.34 7.10
C GLN A 81 1.46 5.81 5.72
N GLY A 82 1.40 4.48 5.59
CA GLY A 82 0.97 3.81 4.37
C GLY A 82 -0.52 4.06 4.10
N GLN A 83 -0.80 4.41 2.86
CA GLN A 83 -2.16 4.48 2.31
C GLN A 83 -2.30 3.40 1.24
N THR A 84 -3.29 3.53 0.40
CA THR A 84 -3.41 2.86 -0.89
C THR A 84 -3.85 3.87 -1.95
N PRO A 85 -3.59 3.65 -3.25
CA PRO A 85 -3.12 2.43 -3.91
C PRO A 85 -1.69 2.03 -3.56
N GLN A 86 -1.45 0.71 -3.62
CA GLN A 86 -0.12 0.12 -3.80
C GLN A 86 -0.10 -0.51 -5.19
N SER A 87 0.98 -0.32 -5.94
CA SER A 87 1.02 -0.77 -7.34
C SER A 87 2.32 -1.49 -7.67
N PHE A 88 2.21 -2.53 -8.50
CA PHE A 88 3.29 -3.46 -8.74
C PHE A 88 3.30 -3.97 -10.18
N LYS A 89 4.47 -4.24 -10.75
CA LYS A 89 4.57 -5.10 -11.93
C LYS A 89 4.08 -6.50 -11.57
N ILE A 90 3.10 -7.02 -12.30
CA ILE A 90 2.39 -8.26 -11.98
C ILE A 90 3.35 -9.45 -11.87
N LYS A 91 4.18 -9.65 -12.89
CA LYS A 91 5.13 -10.78 -12.93
C LYS A 91 6.13 -10.72 -11.79
N LYS A 92 6.60 -9.51 -11.43
CA LYS A 92 7.55 -9.33 -10.33
C LYS A 92 6.89 -9.64 -8.98
N LEU A 93 5.70 -9.11 -8.72
CA LEU A 93 4.96 -9.40 -7.49
C LEU A 93 4.71 -10.89 -7.31
N LYS A 94 4.25 -11.56 -8.37
CA LYS A 94 4.00 -13.00 -8.36
C LYS A 94 5.26 -13.79 -8.04
N SER A 95 6.35 -13.54 -8.75
CA SER A 95 7.63 -14.23 -8.56
C SER A 95 8.18 -14.07 -7.14
N LEU A 96 8.08 -12.86 -6.56
CA LEU A 96 8.52 -12.60 -5.19
C LEU A 96 7.64 -13.31 -4.17
N TYR A 97 6.31 -13.33 -4.37
CA TYR A 97 5.39 -14.03 -3.49
C TYR A 97 5.61 -15.54 -3.50
N GLU A 98 5.81 -16.14 -4.67
CA GLU A 98 6.12 -17.58 -4.83
C GLU A 98 7.44 -17.96 -4.15
N GLY A 99 8.40 -17.03 -4.09
CA GLY A 99 9.68 -17.22 -3.40
C GLY A 99 9.63 -16.99 -1.89
N LEU A 100 8.47 -16.69 -1.28
CA LEU A 100 8.34 -16.54 0.17
C LEU A 100 8.28 -17.91 0.87
N SER A 101 8.93 -18.02 2.03
CA SER A 101 8.72 -19.14 2.94
C SER A 101 7.34 -19.04 3.61
N GLU A 102 6.87 -20.13 4.19
CA GLU A 102 5.61 -20.11 4.95
C GLU A 102 5.67 -19.16 6.15
N GLU A 103 6.83 -19.05 6.81
CA GLU A 103 7.04 -18.12 7.90
C GLU A 103 6.93 -16.65 7.42
N GLU A 104 7.57 -16.33 6.28
CA GLU A 104 7.49 -14.99 5.67
C GLU A 104 6.05 -14.62 5.30
N LYS A 105 5.24 -15.59 4.83
CA LYS A 105 3.82 -15.36 4.51
C LYS A 105 2.99 -14.99 5.73
N THR A 106 3.30 -15.53 6.91
CA THR A 106 2.54 -15.26 8.14
C THR A 106 2.68 -13.83 8.64
N ILE A 107 3.78 -13.15 8.33
CA ILE A 107 4.06 -11.78 8.79
C ILE A 107 3.65 -10.69 7.78
N LEU A 108 3.04 -11.09 6.65
CA LEU A 108 2.60 -10.13 5.64
C LEU A 108 1.40 -9.31 6.13
N THR A 109 1.55 -8.01 6.13
CA THR A 109 0.49 -7.04 6.40
C THR A 109 -0.14 -6.51 5.12
N ASP A 110 0.68 -6.28 4.10
CA ASP A 110 0.30 -5.76 2.78
C ASP A 110 1.23 -6.31 1.67
N ALA A 111 0.96 -5.94 0.43
CA ALA A 111 1.74 -6.43 -0.71
C ALA A 111 3.13 -5.76 -0.83
N ALA A 112 3.28 -4.51 -0.40
CA ALA A 112 4.57 -3.82 -0.42
C ALA A 112 5.60 -4.54 0.49
N LYS A 113 5.15 -5.15 1.58
CA LYS A 113 6.01 -5.90 2.50
C LYS A 113 6.69 -7.10 1.83
N ILE A 114 6.08 -7.70 0.80
CA ILE A 114 6.68 -8.80 0.01
C ILE A 114 8.00 -8.33 -0.61
N PHE A 115 8.00 -7.15 -1.22
CA PHE A 115 9.19 -6.55 -1.82
C PHE A 115 10.26 -6.26 -0.77
N VAL A 116 9.88 -5.64 0.33
CA VAL A 116 10.80 -5.28 1.42
C VAL A 116 11.48 -6.53 2.02
N ILE A 117 10.73 -7.62 2.28
CA ILE A 117 11.28 -8.88 2.80
C ILE A 117 12.31 -9.46 1.82
N LYS A 118 12.07 -9.35 0.52
CA LYS A 118 12.98 -9.85 -0.52
C LYS A 118 14.10 -8.87 -0.89
N GLY A 119 14.26 -7.76 -0.16
CA GLY A 119 15.29 -6.76 -0.39
C GLY A 119 15.08 -5.91 -1.64
N GLU A 120 13.88 -5.93 -2.19
CA GLU A 120 13.50 -5.14 -3.35
C GLU A 120 13.02 -3.74 -2.93
N LYS A 121 13.19 -2.78 -3.84
CA LYS A 121 12.81 -1.39 -3.58
C LYS A 121 11.32 -1.18 -3.84
N VAL A 122 10.68 -0.43 -2.93
CA VAL A 122 9.32 0.11 -3.12
C VAL A 122 9.44 1.63 -3.11
N HIS A 123 9.03 2.28 -4.20
CA HIS A 123 9.09 3.73 -4.31
C HIS A 123 7.87 4.37 -3.64
N LEU A 124 8.07 5.54 -3.02
CA LEU A 124 7.00 6.28 -2.38
C LEU A 124 6.28 7.16 -3.41
N VAL A 125 4.96 7.09 -3.41
CA VAL A 125 4.07 8.04 -4.09
C VAL A 125 3.47 8.95 -3.03
N GLU A 126 3.52 10.26 -3.24
CA GLU A 126 2.92 11.21 -2.32
C GLU A 126 1.40 11.06 -2.31
N GLY A 127 0.87 10.68 -1.15
CA GLY A 127 -0.56 10.57 -0.90
C GLY A 127 -1.20 11.91 -0.55
N GLU A 128 -2.42 11.84 -0.08
CA GLU A 128 -3.18 13.01 0.39
C GLU A 128 -3.82 12.70 1.73
N VAL A 129 -3.87 13.68 2.62
CA VAL A 129 -4.53 13.54 3.93
C VAL A 129 -6.00 13.19 3.75
N SER A 130 -6.64 13.71 2.69
CA SER A 130 -8.03 13.40 2.33
C SER A 130 -8.25 11.95 1.87
N ASN A 131 -7.20 11.24 1.41
CA ASN A 131 -7.28 9.82 1.05
C ASN A 131 -7.30 8.93 2.31
N THR A 132 -8.20 9.25 3.23
CA THR A 132 -8.36 8.60 4.53
C THR A 132 -9.06 7.25 4.41
N LYS A 133 -8.71 6.33 5.31
CA LYS A 133 -9.37 5.04 5.45
C LYS A 133 -10.57 5.19 6.39
N ILE A 134 -11.75 4.87 5.91
CA ILE A 134 -12.96 4.82 6.73
C ILE A 134 -12.95 3.52 7.53
N THR A 135 -12.62 3.59 8.80
CA THR A 135 -12.49 2.43 9.70
C THR A 135 -13.47 2.51 10.87
N TYR A 136 -13.71 3.70 11.38
CA TYR A 136 -14.55 3.94 12.54
C TYR A 136 -15.77 4.83 12.20
N PRO A 137 -16.84 4.81 12.99
CA PRO A 137 -17.99 5.71 12.79
C PRO A 137 -17.63 7.20 12.75
N TYR A 138 -16.56 7.59 13.42
CA TYR A 138 -16.03 8.96 13.35
C TYR A 138 -15.57 9.35 11.94
N ASP A 139 -14.93 8.42 11.22
CA ASP A 139 -14.39 8.67 9.88
C ASP A 139 -15.53 8.94 8.87
N LEU A 140 -16.73 8.36 9.09
CA LEU A 140 -17.89 8.66 8.26
C LEU A 140 -18.31 10.13 8.34
N ARG A 141 -18.24 10.73 9.53
CA ARG A 141 -18.57 12.17 9.70
C ARG A 141 -17.57 13.07 8.98
N VAL A 142 -16.28 12.69 9.03
CA VAL A 142 -15.23 13.39 8.26
C VAL A 142 -15.49 13.26 6.77
N ALA A 143 -15.84 12.05 6.31
CA ALA A 143 -16.15 11.77 4.91
C ALA A 143 -17.37 12.59 4.41
N GLU A 144 -18.44 12.69 5.20
CA GLU A 144 -19.60 13.50 4.90
C GLU A 144 -19.25 14.98 4.71
N THR A 145 -18.35 15.51 5.52
CA THR A 145 -17.85 16.90 5.38
C THR A 145 -17.11 17.08 4.07
N LEU A 146 -16.21 16.17 3.71
CA LEU A 146 -15.46 16.23 2.45
C LEU A 146 -16.34 16.15 1.20
N ILE A 147 -17.49 15.48 1.29
CA ILE A 147 -18.47 15.41 0.19
C ILE A 147 -19.29 16.70 0.09
N SER A 148 -19.63 17.30 1.23
CA SER A 148 -20.48 18.50 1.30
C SER A 148 -19.78 19.78 0.82
N GLU A 149 -18.46 19.79 0.78
CA GLU A 149 -17.64 20.93 0.33
C GLU A 149 -17.39 20.94 -1.19
N LYS A 150 -17.90 19.95 -1.92
CA LYS A 150 -17.85 19.87 -3.40
C LYS A 150 -19.16 20.33 -4.02
#